data_bf3400e8c284b8de5c2b402362448ed2
#
_entry.id   bf3400e8c284b8de5c2b402362448ed2
#
_cell.length_a   1.000
_cell.length_b   1.000
_cell.length_c   1.000
_cell.angle_alpha   90.00
_cell.angle_beta   90.00
_cell.angle_gamma   90.00
#
_symmetry.space_group_name_H-M   'P 1'
#
loop_
_entity.id
_entity.type
_entity.pdbx_description
1 polymer ?
#
loop_
_entity_poly.entity_id
_entity_poly.type
_entity_poly.pdbx_seq_one_letter_code
_entity_poly.pdbx_strand_id
1 'polypeptide(L)'
;VLSVIVVASVWFLLDVRSLTYYRKVRRNDYVSALAGLAGVLFFGPLYGLLVAVALSLLGVLYRSSRVNIDPLGRIPGEKAGWGATAGHPERRQVPEVLVLRLDAPLFWANCETTHLHILDAVDAGSQVRALVLDLEATGQMDTTTATMLTDLLSELRRRDVELFIARLHYPARVVLERSSFTDSLGTGHVWHSISQTVKAAELYVTGRPLPAVDDAVAWDLEPGATDSGQADGTSGQP
;
A
#
# COMPACT_ATOMS: atom_id res chain seq x y z
N VAL A 1 16.97 -52.23 -16.59
CA VAL A 1 15.81 -52.33 -15.67
C VAL A 1 15.75 -51.12 -14.75
N LEU A 2 16.85 -50.72 -14.10
CA LEU A 2 16.87 -49.56 -13.16
C LEU A 2 16.47 -48.23 -13.82
N SER A 3 16.97 -47.97 -15.04
CA SER A 3 16.68 -46.77 -15.80
C SER A 3 15.19 -46.63 -16.16
N VAL A 4 14.53 -47.75 -16.45
CA VAL A 4 13.09 -47.76 -16.77
C VAL A 4 12.24 -47.43 -15.54
N ILE A 5 12.62 -47.93 -14.36
CA ILE A 5 11.94 -47.63 -13.10
C ILE A 5 12.08 -46.14 -12.76
N VAL A 6 13.28 -45.58 -12.94
CA VAL A 6 13.52 -44.16 -12.70
C VAL A 6 12.69 -43.27 -13.65
N VAL A 7 12.68 -43.60 -14.94
CA VAL A 7 11.87 -42.86 -15.94
C VAL A 7 10.37 -42.97 -15.64
N ALA A 8 9.89 -44.15 -15.27
CA ALA A 8 8.48 -44.34 -14.90
C ALA A 8 8.11 -43.57 -13.63
N SER A 9 8.99 -43.53 -12.62
CA SER A 9 8.77 -42.75 -11.39
C SER A 9 8.77 -41.27 -11.65
N VAL A 10 9.67 -40.76 -12.49
CA VAL A 10 9.71 -39.35 -12.88
C VAL A 10 8.49 -38.96 -13.71
N TRP A 11 8.01 -39.86 -14.60
CA TRP A 11 6.81 -39.63 -15.39
C TRP A 11 5.56 -39.49 -14.50
N PHE A 12 5.47 -40.28 -13.43
CA PHE A 12 4.36 -40.21 -12.47
C PHE A 12 4.38 -38.91 -11.62
N LEU A 13 5.57 -38.31 -11.42
CA LEU A 13 5.74 -37.02 -10.73
C LEU A 13 5.44 -35.79 -11.60
N LEU A 14 5.37 -35.97 -12.94
CA LEU A 14 5.05 -34.89 -13.88
C LEU A 14 3.54 -34.59 -13.88
N ASP A 15 3.13 -33.65 -13.05
CA ASP A 15 1.76 -33.17 -13.03
C ASP A 15 1.51 -32.13 -14.15
N VAL A 16 1.32 -32.66 -15.37
CA VAL A 16 0.99 -31.85 -16.56
C VAL A 16 -0.35 -31.10 -16.40
N ARG A 17 -1.22 -31.60 -15.52
CA ARG A 17 -2.54 -31.00 -15.27
C ARG A 17 -2.41 -29.68 -14.53
N SER A 18 -1.52 -29.60 -13.55
CA SER A 18 -1.19 -28.36 -12.86
C SER A 18 -0.55 -27.32 -13.78
N LEU A 19 0.32 -27.74 -14.70
CA LEU A 19 0.92 -26.84 -15.70
C LEU A 19 -0.14 -26.19 -16.63
N THR A 20 -1.11 -26.98 -17.07
CA THR A 20 -2.21 -26.45 -17.91
C THR A 20 -3.16 -25.53 -17.13
N TYR A 21 -3.35 -25.79 -15.84
CA TYR A 21 -4.09 -24.92 -14.93
C TYR A 21 -3.40 -23.56 -14.75
N TYR A 22 -2.09 -23.54 -14.46
CA TYR A 22 -1.30 -22.31 -14.33
C TYR A 22 -1.32 -21.47 -15.61
N ARG A 23 -1.22 -22.09 -16.77
CA ARG A 23 -1.33 -21.39 -18.05
C ARG A 23 -2.66 -20.66 -18.22
N LYS A 24 -3.75 -21.25 -17.71
CA LYS A 24 -5.11 -20.70 -17.85
C LYS A 24 -5.41 -19.60 -16.81
N VAL A 25 -4.83 -19.72 -15.62
CA VAL A 25 -5.09 -18.79 -14.50
C VAL A 25 -4.10 -17.63 -14.50
N ARG A 26 -2.80 -17.89 -14.67
CA ARG A 26 -1.77 -16.85 -14.63
C ARG A 26 -0.57 -17.18 -15.52
N ARG A 27 -0.43 -16.44 -16.60
CA ARG A 27 0.69 -16.63 -17.56
C ARG A 27 2.07 -16.50 -16.92
N ASN A 28 2.23 -15.58 -15.97
CA ASN A 28 3.52 -15.34 -15.32
C ASN A 28 4.01 -16.54 -14.49
N ASP A 29 3.11 -17.21 -13.80
CA ASP A 29 3.45 -18.37 -12.96
C ASP A 29 3.83 -19.58 -13.86
N TYR A 30 3.18 -19.71 -15.02
CA TYR A 30 3.54 -20.69 -16.03
C TYR A 30 4.95 -20.44 -16.61
N VAL A 31 5.29 -19.21 -16.93
CA VAL A 31 6.63 -18.84 -17.44
C VAL A 31 7.71 -19.12 -16.39
N SER A 32 7.46 -18.78 -15.11
CA SER A 32 8.40 -19.08 -14.02
C SER A 32 8.60 -20.58 -13.81
N ALA A 33 7.54 -21.37 -13.87
CA ALA A 33 7.63 -22.83 -13.77
C ALA A 33 8.42 -23.44 -14.94
N LEU A 34 8.18 -22.94 -16.16
CA LEU A 34 8.90 -23.42 -17.34
C LEU A 34 10.39 -23.03 -17.31
N ALA A 35 10.69 -21.80 -16.86
CA ALA A 35 12.07 -21.34 -16.68
C ALA A 35 12.81 -22.14 -15.62
N GLY A 36 12.17 -22.49 -14.50
CA GLY A 36 12.72 -23.38 -13.47
C GLY A 36 13.00 -24.78 -14.01
N LEU A 37 12.06 -25.36 -14.76
CA LEU A 37 12.24 -26.67 -15.38
C LEU A 37 13.40 -26.65 -16.38
N ALA A 38 13.46 -25.65 -17.25
CA ALA A 38 14.57 -25.50 -18.19
C ALA A 38 15.91 -25.32 -17.45
N GLY A 39 15.94 -24.51 -16.39
CA GLY A 39 17.12 -24.34 -15.55
C GLY A 39 17.65 -25.65 -14.98
N VAL A 40 16.76 -26.52 -14.48
CA VAL A 40 17.16 -27.84 -13.98
C VAL A 40 17.71 -28.75 -15.09
N LEU A 41 17.10 -28.73 -16.27
CA LEU A 41 17.53 -29.54 -17.40
C LEU A 41 18.88 -29.10 -17.98
N PHE A 42 19.18 -27.80 -18.06
CA PHE A 42 20.40 -27.30 -18.66
C PHE A 42 21.57 -27.18 -17.68
N PHE A 43 21.30 -26.81 -16.42
CA PHE A 43 22.33 -26.49 -15.42
C PHE A 43 22.41 -27.48 -14.29
N GLY A 44 21.52 -28.51 -14.29
CA GLY A 44 21.42 -29.52 -13.22
C GLY A 44 20.56 -29.05 -12.04
N PRO A 45 20.23 -29.99 -11.11
CA PRO A 45 19.23 -29.76 -10.06
C PRO A 45 19.59 -28.60 -9.12
N LEU A 46 20.84 -28.44 -8.73
CA LEU A 46 21.30 -27.42 -7.79
C LEU A 46 21.15 -26.00 -8.38
N TYR A 47 21.73 -25.81 -9.54
CA TYR A 47 21.69 -24.47 -10.20
C TYR A 47 20.30 -24.14 -10.72
N GLY A 48 19.55 -25.14 -11.21
CA GLY A 48 18.17 -24.95 -11.63
C GLY A 48 17.28 -24.51 -10.47
N LEU A 49 17.46 -25.09 -9.28
CA LEU A 49 16.74 -24.66 -8.08
C LEU A 49 17.09 -23.21 -7.68
N LEU A 50 18.38 -22.86 -7.69
CA LEU A 50 18.81 -21.48 -7.37
C LEU A 50 18.22 -20.47 -8.34
N VAL A 51 18.22 -20.76 -9.64
CA VAL A 51 17.61 -19.89 -10.66
C VAL A 51 16.10 -19.79 -10.45
N ALA A 52 15.41 -20.88 -10.16
CA ALA A 52 13.97 -20.87 -9.91
C ALA A 52 13.61 -20.01 -8.69
N VAL A 53 14.36 -20.13 -7.59
CA VAL A 53 14.19 -19.30 -6.38
C VAL A 53 14.43 -17.84 -6.69
N ALA A 54 15.54 -17.51 -7.39
CA ALA A 54 15.85 -16.14 -7.76
C ALA A 54 14.74 -15.51 -8.63
N LEU A 55 14.27 -16.23 -9.65
CA LEU A 55 13.17 -15.76 -10.50
C LEU A 55 11.86 -15.57 -9.72
N SER A 56 11.57 -16.48 -8.78
CA SER A 56 10.41 -16.37 -7.91
C SER A 56 10.46 -15.12 -7.03
N LEU A 57 11.60 -14.86 -6.39
CA LEU A 57 11.81 -13.66 -5.57
C LEU A 57 11.70 -12.38 -6.41
N LEU A 58 12.35 -12.35 -7.57
CA LEU A 58 12.24 -11.22 -8.51
C LEU A 58 10.79 -11.00 -8.97
N GLY A 59 10.06 -12.07 -9.21
CA GLY A 59 8.65 -12.00 -9.60
C GLY A 59 7.76 -11.45 -8.48
N VAL A 60 8.03 -11.77 -7.22
CA VAL A 60 7.33 -11.20 -6.05
C VAL A 60 7.69 -9.72 -5.92
N LEU A 61 8.97 -9.37 -5.95
CA LEU A 61 9.44 -8.00 -5.84
C LEU A 61 8.85 -7.12 -6.95
N TYR A 62 8.88 -7.58 -8.21
CA TYR A 62 8.30 -6.86 -9.34
C TYR A 62 6.79 -6.63 -9.20
N ARG A 63 6.05 -7.57 -8.63
CA ARG A 63 4.61 -7.38 -8.35
C ARG A 63 4.38 -6.41 -7.22
N SER A 64 5.16 -6.50 -6.15
CA SER A 64 5.05 -5.59 -5.00
C SER A 64 5.49 -4.17 -5.33
N SER A 65 6.37 -3.99 -6.32
CA SER A 65 6.80 -2.66 -6.75
C SER A 65 5.76 -1.89 -7.59
N ARG A 66 4.68 -2.55 -8.02
CA ARG A 66 3.58 -1.88 -8.73
C ARG A 66 2.49 -1.50 -7.74
N VAL A 67 2.41 -0.22 -7.44
CA VAL A 67 1.32 0.36 -6.66
C VAL A 67 0.26 0.86 -7.64
N ASN A 68 -0.99 0.46 -7.42
CA ASN A 68 -2.12 1.07 -8.07
C ASN A 68 -2.54 2.30 -7.27
N ILE A 69 -2.75 3.42 -7.94
CA ILE A 69 -3.16 4.68 -7.33
C ILE A 69 -4.53 5.02 -7.92
N ASP A 70 -5.54 4.94 -7.07
CA ASP A 70 -6.90 5.19 -7.49
C ASP A 70 -7.39 6.55 -7.01
N PRO A 71 -7.83 7.44 -7.91
CA PRO A 71 -8.56 8.62 -7.53
C PRO A 71 -9.93 8.24 -6.94
N LEU A 72 -10.24 8.79 -5.76
CA LEU A 72 -11.47 8.51 -5.06
C LEU A 72 -12.52 9.60 -5.27
N GLY A 73 -13.77 9.17 -5.30
CA GLY A 73 -14.94 10.04 -5.28
C GLY A 73 -15.96 9.60 -4.22
N ARG A 74 -16.83 10.51 -3.84
CA ARG A 74 -17.95 10.22 -2.92
C ARG A 74 -18.95 9.27 -3.57
N ILE A 75 -19.35 8.24 -2.83
CA ILE A 75 -20.40 7.31 -3.24
C ILE A 75 -21.76 7.96 -2.99
N PRO A 76 -22.61 8.11 -4.01
CA PRO A 76 -23.94 8.68 -3.85
C PRO A 76 -24.80 7.89 -2.86
N GLY A 77 -25.45 8.58 -1.93
CA GLY A 77 -26.31 7.95 -0.92
C GLY A 77 -25.60 7.49 0.36
N GLU A 78 -24.28 7.46 0.39
CA GLU A 78 -23.50 7.13 1.58
C GLU A 78 -22.89 8.38 2.22
N LYS A 79 -23.09 8.57 3.53
CA LYS A 79 -22.59 9.76 4.25
C LYS A 79 -21.06 9.82 4.33
N ALA A 80 -20.39 8.67 4.34
CA ALA A 80 -18.93 8.54 4.51
C ALA A 80 -18.28 7.59 3.50
N GLY A 81 -19.01 7.16 2.45
CA GLY A 81 -18.52 6.22 1.45
C GLY A 81 -17.60 6.90 0.43
N TRP A 82 -16.40 6.34 0.26
CA TRP A 82 -15.43 6.73 -0.75
C TRP A 82 -15.05 5.51 -1.59
N GLY A 83 -14.94 5.68 -2.88
CA GLY A 83 -14.57 4.59 -3.77
C GLY A 83 -13.87 5.09 -5.03
N ALA A 84 -13.12 4.20 -5.69
CA ALA A 84 -12.42 4.51 -6.92
C ALA A 84 -13.39 5.07 -7.98
N THR A 85 -12.99 6.14 -8.65
CA THR A 85 -13.82 6.76 -9.71
C THR A 85 -13.72 6.01 -11.01
N ALA A 86 -12.71 5.18 -11.20
CA ALA A 86 -12.51 4.37 -12.39
C ALA A 86 -13.71 3.42 -12.61
N GLY A 87 -14.37 3.55 -13.75
CA GLY A 87 -15.57 2.78 -14.10
C GLY A 87 -16.87 3.19 -13.37
N HIS A 88 -16.84 4.26 -12.58
CA HIS A 88 -17.96 4.73 -11.75
C HIS A 88 -18.20 6.23 -11.94
N PRO A 89 -18.80 6.67 -13.05
CA PRO A 89 -19.02 8.11 -13.34
C PRO A 89 -19.98 8.79 -12.36
N GLU A 90 -20.76 8.03 -11.60
CA GLU A 90 -21.65 8.54 -10.55
C GLU A 90 -20.93 9.04 -9.31
N ARG A 91 -19.65 8.62 -9.09
CA ARG A 91 -18.84 9.03 -7.94
C ARG A 91 -18.26 10.40 -8.18
N ARG A 92 -18.65 11.35 -7.34
CA ARG A 92 -18.26 12.75 -7.50
C ARG A 92 -16.96 13.03 -6.76
N GLN A 93 -16.01 13.61 -7.47
CA GLN A 93 -14.83 14.21 -6.87
C GLN A 93 -15.19 15.56 -6.23
N VAL A 94 -14.40 15.96 -5.24
CA VAL A 94 -14.55 17.26 -4.58
C VAL A 94 -13.79 18.30 -5.40
N PRO A 95 -14.39 19.45 -5.70
CA PRO A 95 -13.71 20.52 -6.44
C PRO A 95 -12.40 20.92 -5.75
N GLU A 96 -11.33 21.09 -6.53
CA GLU A 96 -9.99 21.50 -6.09
C GLU A 96 -9.31 20.56 -5.07
N VAL A 97 -9.94 19.45 -4.67
CA VAL A 97 -9.39 18.44 -3.76
C VAL A 97 -9.24 17.11 -4.50
N LEU A 98 -8.00 16.67 -4.68
CA LEU A 98 -7.71 15.35 -5.24
C LEU A 98 -7.54 14.36 -4.09
N VAL A 99 -8.30 13.26 -4.12
CA VAL A 99 -8.19 12.17 -3.15
C VAL A 99 -7.60 10.97 -3.83
N LEU A 100 -6.43 10.53 -3.38
CA LEU A 100 -5.73 9.37 -3.93
C LEU A 100 -5.62 8.27 -2.88
N ARG A 101 -5.95 7.04 -3.24
CA ARG A 101 -5.71 5.84 -2.45
C ARG A 101 -4.57 5.05 -3.04
N LEU A 102 -3.67 4.61 -2.17
CA LEU A 102 -2.62 3.65 -2.51
C LEU A 102 -3.10 2.25 -2.14
N ASP A 103 -3.22 1.35 -3.11
CA ASP A 103 -3.74 -0.01 -2.90
C ASP A 103 -2.67 -1.00 -2.40
N ALA A 104 -1.44 -0.54 -2.22
CA ALA A 104 -0.34 -1.38 -1.73
C ALA A 104 0.54 -0.60 -0.75
N PRO A 105 1.24 -1.31 0.16
CA PRO A 105 2.19 -0.69 1.07
C PRO A 105 3.31 0.02 0.32
N LEU A 106 3.69 1.21 0.80
CA LEU A 106 4.86 1.92 0.31
C LEU A 106 6.13 1.35 0.94
N PHE A 107 7.16 1.14 0.11
CA PHE A 107 8.49 0.73 0.53
C PHE A 107 9.53 1.14 -0.54
N TRP A 108 10.82 0.94 -0.24
CA TRP A 108 11.92 1.41 -1.08
C TRP A 108 11.81 1.08 -2.58
N ALA A 109 11.20 -0.06 -2.95
CA ALA A 109 11.15 -0.48 -4.35
C ALA A 109 10.01 0.15 -5.16
N ASN A 110 9.02 0.78 -4.52
CA ASN A 110 7.88 1.39 -5.21
C ASN A 110 7.70 2.89 -4.93
N CYS A 111 8.42 3.44 -3.95
CA CYS A 111 8.21 4.81 -3.52
C CYS A 111 8.48 5.83 -4.64
N GLU A 112 9.54 5.66 -5.44
CA GLU A 112 9.87 6.60 -6.53
C GLU A 112 8.82 6.59 -7.63
N THR A 113 8.40 5.40 -8.06
CA THR A 113 7.34 5.29 -9.08
C THR A 113 6.02 5.87 -8.57
N THR A 114 5.72 5.64 -7.29
CA THR A 114 4.51 6.19 -6.65
C THR A 114 4.57 7.70 -6.57
N HIS A 115 5.73 8.28 -6.21
CA HIS A 115 5.96 9.73 -6.21
C HIS A 115 5.61 10.35 -7.56
N LEU A 116 6.20 9.82 -8.64
CA LEU A 116 5.94 10.32 -10.00
C LEU A 116 4.46 10.21 -10.38
N HIS A 117 3.82 9.08 -10.11
CA HIS A 117 2.41 8.91 -10.42
C HIS A 117 1.49 9.84 -9.61
N ILE A 118 1.85 10.16 -8.36
CA ILE A 118 1.11 11.15 -7.56
C ILE A 118 1.22 12.53 -8.22
N LEU A 119 2.43 12.94 -8.62
CA LEU A 119 2.62 14.22 -9.28
C LEU A 119 1.90 14.29 -10.64
N ASP A 120 1.97 13.21 -11.43
CA ASP A 120 1.24 13.11 -12.69
C ASP A 120 -0.28 13.25 -12.47
N ALA A 121 -0.82 12.64 -11.41
CA ALA A 121 -2.23 12.75 -11.07
C ALA A 121 -2.63 14.17 -10.63
N VAL A 122 -1.75 14.86 -9.90
CA VAL A 122 -1.96 16.26 -9.52
C VAL A 122 -1.91 17.18 -10.75
N ASP A 123 -0.95 16.96 -11.64
CA ASP A 123 -0.78 17.76 -12.86
C ASP A 123 -1.92 17.50 -13.89
N ALA A 124 -2.47 16.30 -13.91
CA ALA A 124 -3.64 15.96 -14.73
C ALA A 124 -4.96 16.54 -14.18
N GLY A 125 -5.02 16.84 -12.89
CA GLY A 125 -6.19 17.44 -12.24
C GLY A 125 -6.33 18.92 -12.58
N SER A 126 -7.54 19.35 -12.94
CA SER A 126 -7.80 20.77 -13.15
C SER A 126 -7.89 21.51 -11.81
N GLN A 127 -6.95 22.41 -11.55
CA GLN A 127 -6.97 23.31 -10.39
C GLN A 127 -6.93 22.60 -9.03
N VAL A 128 -6.10 21.55 -8.88
CA VAL A 128 -5.89 20.91 -7.58
C VAL A 128 -5.17 21.86 -6.65
N ARG A 129 -5.76 22.15 -5.48
CA ARG A 129 -5.18 22.96 -4.40
C ARG A 129 -4.92 22.16 -3.13
N ALA A 130 -5.54 21.00 -2.99
CA ALA A 130 -5.29 20.10 -1.89
C ALA A 130 -5.23 18.66 -2.38
N LEU A 131 -4.23 17.91 -1.91
CA LEU A 131 -4.08 16.49 -2.12
C LEU A 131 -4.37 15.74 -0.81
N VAL A 132 -5.33 14.83 -0.84
CA VAL A 132 -5.58 13.88 0.26
C VAL A 132 -4.98 12.53 -0.14
N LEU A 133 -3.97 12.09 0.60
CA LEU A 133 -3.30 10.81 0.39
C LEU A 133 -3.77 9.79 1.44
N ASP A 134 -4.42 8.74 0.99
CA ASP A 134 -4.90 7.66 1.83
C ASP A 134 -3.84 6.58 1.98
N LEU A 135 -3.27 6.46 3.19
CA LEU A 135 -2.17 5.56 3.53
C LEU A 135 -2.62 4.31 4.30
N GLU A 136 -3.89 3.92 4.24
CA GLU A 136 -4.41 2.74 4.93
C GLU A 136 -3.61 1.46 4.62
N ALA A 137 -3.21 1.27 3.38
CA ALA A 137 -2.43 0.10 2.98
C ALA A 137 -0.99 0.10 3.53
N THR A 138 -0.48 1.27 3.98
CA THR A 138 0.91 1.43 4.45
C THR A 138 0.97 1.30 5.97
N GLY A 139 0.93 0.05 6.46
CA GLY A 139 0.98 -0.23 7.90
C GLY A 139 2.36 0.01 8.53
N GLN A 140 3.43 -0.15 7.76
CA GLN A 140 4.83 0.11 8.15
C GLN A 140 5.51 0.93 7.06
N MET A 141 6.53 1.68 7.43
CA MET A 141 7.26 2.57 6.52
C MET A 141 8.77 2.45 6.73
N ASP A 142 9.52 2.47 5.64
CA ASP A 142 10.99 2.54 5.70
C ASP A 142 11.49 3.98 5.55
N THR A 143 12.78 4.19 5.79
CA THR A 143 13.41 5.50 5.72
C THR A 143 13.32 6.11 4.31
N THR A 144 13.44 5.27 3.27
CA THR A 144 13.37 5.72 1.88
C THR A 144 11.99 6.30 1.57
N THR A 145 10.94 5.65 2.04
CA THR A 145 9.55 6.14 1.89
C THR A 145 9.33 7.45 2.66
N ALA A 146 9.87 7.57 3.88
CA ALA A 146 9.77 8.81 4.65
C ALA A 146 10.47 9.98 3.94
N THR A 147 11.65 9.74 3.35
CA THR A 147 12.37 10.73 2.54
C THR A 147 11.56 11.12 1.30
N MET A 148 11.03 10.14 0.57
CA MET A 148 10.18 10.38 -0.59
C MET A 148 8.95 11.24 -0.25
N LEU A 149 8.28 10.98 0.88
CA LEU A 149 7.14 11.80 1.30
C LEU A 149 7.55 13.24 1.64
N THR A 150 8.76 13.44 2.17
CA THR A 150 9.31 14.78 2.43
C THR A 150 9.58 15.53 1.12
N ASP A 151 10.16 14.83 0.14
CA ASP A 151 10.39 15.39 -1.19
C ASP A 151 9.07 15.69 -1.91
N LEU A 152 8.09 14.78 -1.81
CA LEU A 152 6.74 14.99 -2.34
C LEU A 152 6.08 16.24 -1.71
N LEU A 153 6.15 16.40 -0.39
CA LEU A 153 5.59 17.58 0.30
C LEU A 153 6.22 18.88 -0.22
N SER A 154 7.54 18.89 -0.40
CA SER A 154 8.25 20.06 -0.91
C SER A 154 7.89 20.36 -2.37
N GLU A 155 7.67 19.33 -3.17
CA GLU A 155 7.27 19.43 -4.58
C GLU A 155 5.83 19.93 -4.73
N LEU A 156 4.90 19.41 -3.91
CA LEU A 156 3.51 19.85 -3.86
C LEU A 156 3.41 21.33 -3.46
N ARG A 157 4.19 21.77 -2.47
CA ARG A 157 4.25 23.17 -2.06
C ARG A 157 4.72 24.12 -3.16
N ARG A 158 5.66 23.67 -3.99
CA ARG A 158 6.08 24.47 -5.19
C ARG A 158 4.97 24.61 -6.23
N ARG A 159 3.97 23.72 -6.19
CA ARG A 159 2.78 23.75 -7.05
C ARG A 159 1.57 24.40 -6.39
N ASP A 160 1.76 25.01 -5.21
CA ASP A 160 0.66 25.57 -4.39
C ASP A 160 -0.42 24.53 -4.03
N VAL A 161 0.00 23.24 -3.86
CA VAL A 161 -0.86 22.13 -3.45
C VAL A 161 -0.52 21.75 -2.02
N GLU A 162 -1.51 21.75 -1.13
CA GLU A 162 -1.35 21.35 0.26
C GLU A 162 -1.62 19.85 0.43
N LEU A 163 -0.79 19.17 1.22
CA LEU A 163 -0.87 17.72 1.46
C LEU A 163 -1.64 17.43 2.75
N PHE A 164 -2.61 16.53 2.65
CA PHE A 164 -3.33 15.96 3.78
C PHE A 164 -3.20 14.43 3.76
N ILE A 165 -3.09 13.81 4.93
CA ILE A 165 -2.93 12.35 5.06
C ILE A 165 -4.13 11.77 5.79
N ALA A 166 -4.72 10.73 5.20
CA ALA A 166 -5.78 9.94 5.79
C ALA A 166 -5.25 8.58 6.26
N ARG A 167 -5.78 8.10 7.39
CA ARG A 167 -5.61 6.72 7.87
C ARG A 167 -4.15 6.27 8.03
N LEU A 168 -3.30 7.15 8.55
CA LEU A 168 -1.91 6.83 8.84
C LEU A 168 -1.82 5.90 10.07
N HIS A 169 -1.23 4.73 9.91
CA HIS A 169 -1.04 3.76 10.99
C HIS A 169 0.07 4.19 11.96
N TYR A 170 -0.06 3.81 13.23
CA TYR A 170 0.89 4.19 14.28
C TYR A 170 2.35 3.85 13.96
N PRO A 171 2.74 2.63 13.47
CA PRO A 171 4.13 2.35 13.16
C PRO A 171 4.71 3.26 12.06
N ALA A 172 3.92 3.58 11.02
CA ALA A 172 4.33 4.49 9.95
C ALA A 172 4.47 5.93 10.48
N ARG A 173 3.57 6.36 11.37
CA ARG A 173 3.62 7.66 12.03
C ARG A 173 4.91 7.86 12.82
N VAL A 174 5.33 6.87 13.63
CA VAL A 174 6.59 6.95 14.42
C VAL A 174 7.80 7.20 13.52
N VAL A 175 7.83 6.60 12.33
CA VAL A 175 8.91 6.83 11.36
C VAL A 175 8.85 8.26 10.81
N LEU A 176 7.67 8.75 10.47
CA LEU A 176 7.48 10.12 9.96
C LEU A 176 7.80 11.19 11.00
N GLU A 177 7.45 10.97 12.26
CA GLU A 177 7.82 11.86 13.37
C GLU A 177 9.34 11.93 13.56
N ARG A 178 10.02 10.77 13.52
CA ARG A 178 11.50 10.72 13.62
C ARG A 178 12.22 11.34 12.44
N SER A 179 11.58 11.41 11.27
CA SER A 179 12.13 12.07 10.08
C SER A 179 11.82 13.58 10.03
N SER A 180 11.19 14.15 11.05
CA SER A 180 10.68 15.53 11.09
C SER A 180 9.69 15.88 9.96
N PHE A 181 9.13 14.87 9.30
CA PHE A 181 8.13 15.07 8.26
C PHE A 181 6.85 15.67 8.83
N THR A 182 6.38 15.19 9.98
CA THR A 182 5.18 15.68 10.66
C THR A 182 5.29 17.14 11.07
N ASP A 183 6.48 17.57 11.50
CA ASP A 183 6.75 18.98 11.82
C ASP A 183 6.66 19.84 10.55
N SER A 184 7.16 19.34 9.45
CA SER A 184 7.12 20.00 8.15
C SER A 184 5.70 20.02 7.56
N LEU A 185 4.91 18.97 7.76
CA LEU A 185 3.53 18.87 7.26
C LEU A 185 2.62 19.86 7.99
N GLY A 186 2.82 20.02 9.30
CA GLY A 186 2.02 20.92 10.15
C GLY A 186 0.84 20.22 10.83
N THR A 187 0.27 20.94 11.80
CA THR A 187 -0.87 20.43 12.58
C THR A 187 -2.17 20.48 11.77
N GLY A 188 -3.07 19.51 12.01
CA GLY A 188 -4.38 19.46 11.33
C GLY A 188 -4.36 18.86 9.92
N HIS A 189 -3.24 18.26 9.49
CA HIS A 189 -3.10 17.65 8.15
C HIS A 189 -3.23 16.11 8.17
N VAL A 190 -3.25 15.47 9.33
CA VAL A 190 -3.38 14.02 9.46
C VAL A 190 -4.66 13.66 10.19
N TRP A 191 -5.48 12.77 9.59
CA TRP A 191 -6.80 12.41 10.11
C TRP A 191 -7.06 10.89 10.02
N HIS A 192 -7.95 10.38 10.90
CA HIS A 192 -8.29 8.96 10.97
C HIS A 192 -9.14 8.44 9.82
N SER A 193 -9.90 9.29 9.17
CA SER A 193 -10.81 8.88 8.09
C SER A 193 -10.69 9.80 6.89
N ILE A 194 -10.93 9.24 5.71
CA ILE A 194 -10.94 10.00 4.45
C ILE A 194 -11.93 11.16 4.54
N SER A 195 -13.11 10.94 5.11
CA SER A 195 -14.15 11.97 5.20
C SER A 195 -13.73 13.16 6.05
N GLN A 196 -13.03 12.93 7.17
CA GLN A 196 -12.48 14.00 8.01
C GLN A 196 -11.36 14.75 7.29
N THR A 197 -10.46 13.99 6.65
CA THR A 197 -9.34 14.55 5.89
C THR A 197 -9.83 15.44 4.75
N VAL A 198 -10.80 14.96 3.97
CA VAL A 198 -11.39 15.75 2.89
C VAL A 198 -12.09 16.99 3.41
N LYS A 199 -12.80 16.90 4.54
CA LYS A 199 -13.41 18.07 5.17
C LYS A 199 -12.37 19.12 5.58
N ALA A 200 -11.23 18.69 6.13
CA ALA A 200 -10.11 19.60 6.45
C ALA A 200 -9.54 20.24 5.17
N ALA A 201 -9.33 19.44 4.12
CA ALA A 201 -8.87 19.93 2.82
C ALA A 201 -9.86 20.94 2.19
N GLU A 202 -11.18 20.69 2.25
CA GLU A 202 -12.21 21.62 1.79
C GLU A 202 -12.17 22.95 2.57
N LEU A 203 -11.94 22.90 3.89
CA LEU A 203 -11.80 24.12 4.71
C LEU A 203 -10.56 24.91 4.29
N TYR A 204 -9.44 24.24 4.06
CA TYR A 204 -8.21 24.86 3.58
C TYR A 204 -8.43 25.56 2.24
N VAL A 205 -8.99 24.87 1.25
CA VAL A 205 -9.26 25.42 -0.08
C VAL A 205 -10.22 26.63 -0.03
N THR A 206 -11.19 26.62 0.90
CA THR A 206 -12.14 27.73 1.08
C THR A 206 -11.60 28.85 1.98
N GLY A 207 -10.34 28.77 2.43
CA GLY A 207 -9.72 29.80 3.29
C GLY A 207 -10.27 29.84 4.71
N ARG A 208 -10.90 28.75 5.18
CA ARG A 208 -11.40 28.63 6.55
C ARG A 208 -10.34 28.00 7.46
N PRO A 209 -10.31 28.34 8.76
CA PRO A 209 -9.37 27.75 9.68
C PRO A 209 -9.57 26.23 9.78
N LEU A 210 -8.47 25.49 9.84
CA LEU A 210 -8.50 24.06 10.11
C LEU A 210 -9.03 23.80 11.53
N PRO A 211 -9.75 22.71 11.76
CA PRO A 211 -10.20 22.33 13.09
C PRO A 211 -9.03 22.19 14.05
N ALA A 212 -9.25 22.51 15.33
CA ALA A 212 -8.23 22.34 16.36
C ALA A 212 -7.81 20.87 16.48
N VAL A 213 -6.56 20.66 16.92
CA VAL A 213 -5.93 19.33 17.00
C VAL A 213 -6.67 18.36 17.94
N ASP A 214 -7.50 18.86 18.86
CA ASP A 214 -8.29 18.04 19.79
C ASP A 214 -9.40 17.22 19.08
N ASP A 215 -9.86 17.67 17.90
CA ASP A 215 -10.73 16.89 17.00
C ASP A 215 -9.96 16.13 15.92
N ALA A 216 -8.69 16.53 15.68
CA ALA A 216 -7.72 15.81 14.91
C ALA A 216 -7.09 14.80 15.88
N VAL A 217 -7.49 13.56 15.74
CA VAL A 217 -6.71 12.43 16.26
C VAL A 217 -6.13 12.67 17.67
N ALA A 218 -6.96 12.71 18.70
CA ALA A 218 -6.56 12.16 19.96
C ALA A 218 -6.26 10.66 19.70
N TRP A 219 -5.03 10.39 19.28
CA TRP A 219 -4.50 9.05 19.31
C TRP A 219 -4.44 8.72 20.79
N ASP A 220 -5.37 7.90 21.27
CA ASP A 220 -5.20 7.20 22.53
C ASP A 220 -3.92 6.40 22.41
N LEU A 221 -2.85 7.06 22.79
CA LEU A 221 -1.54 6.49 23.02
C LEU A 221 -1.61 5.78 24.38
N GLU A 222 -2.38 4.70 24.45
CA GLU A 222 -2.09 3.65 25.40
C GLU A 222 -1.06 2.73 24.71
N PRO A 223 0.26 2.95 24.94
CA PRO A 223 1.25 1.95 24.57
C PRO A 223 1.06 0.77 25.51
N GLY A 224 0.34 -0.24 25.04
CA GLY A 224 0.34 -1.53 25.74
C GLY A 224 -0.64 -1.66 26.90
N ALA A 225 -1.91 -1.71 26.61
CA ALA A 225 -2.77 -2.65 27.29
C ALA A 225 -2.35 -4.06 26.85
N THR A 226 -1.17 -4.48 27.29
CA THR A 226 -0.84 -5.90 27.37
C THR A 226 -1.92 -6.52 28.21
N ASP A 227 -2.67 -7.40 27.59
CA ASP A 227 -3.50 -8.44 28.16
C ASP A 227 -2.87 -8.95 29.49
N SER A 228 -3.15 -8.25 30.59
CA SER A 228 -2.94 -8.77 31.91
C SER A 228 -4.08 -9.75 32.16
N GLY A 229 -3.88 -10.94 31.59
CA GLY A 229 -4.71 -12.09 31.82
C GLY A 229 -5.09 -12.19 33.28
N GLN A 230 -6.33 -12.07 33.47
CA GLN A 230 -7.06 -12.35 34.68
C GLN A 230 -6.83 -13.82 35.08
N ALA A 231 -5.73 -14.04 35.78
CA ALA A 231 -5.54 -15.26 36.55
C ALA A 231 -6.32 -15.07 37.86
N ASP A 232 -7.62 -15.22 37.80
CA ASP A 232 -8.46 -15.29 38.99
C ASP A 232 -8.40 -16.71 39.56
N GLY A 233 -7.57 -16.83 40.58
CA GLY A 233 -7.44 -18.02 41.38
C GLY A 233 -8.71 -18.24 42.24
N THR A 234 -9.52 -19.17 41.86
CA THR A 234 -10.51 -19.76 42.74
C THR A 234 -9.84 -20.68 43.74
N SER A 235 -9.47 -20.16 44.89
CA SER A 235 -9.25 -20.93 46.08
C SER A 235 -10.58 -21.35 46.65
N GLY A 236 -10.92 -22.61 46.45
CA GLY A 236 -12.00 -23.24 47.18
C GLY A 236 -11.62 -23.56 48.61
N GLN A 237 -12.53 -23.40 49.51
CA GLN A 237 -12.57 -23.96 50.86
C GLN A 237 -14.00 -24.37 51.19
N PRO A 238 -14.15 -25.20 52.17
CA PRO A 238 -13.46 -26.38 52.72
C PRO A 238 -14.23 -27.65 52.36
#